data_614bac1f6b070610988c3cdab45a290d
#
_entry.id   614bac1f6b070610988c3cdab45a290d
#
_cell.length_a   1.000
_cell.length_b   1.000
_cell.length_c   1.000
_cell.angle_alpha   90.00
_cell.angle_beta   90.00
_cell.angle_gamma   90.00
#
_symmetry.space_group_name_H-M   'P 1'
#
loop_
_entity.id
_entity.type
_entity.pdbx_description
1 polymer ?
#
loop_
_entity_poly.entity_id
_entity_poly.type
_entity_poly.pdbx_seq_one_letter_code
_entity_poly.pdbx_strand_id
1 'polypeptide(L)'
;MPRTSQALRRCGGVLALVVGGAASAQTLAAATGVDAAPPPTCDVKRPSVNFNRWNENWGVLTNPCLPRQLLDGLKYIPLGADGLSYLSLGGGLRERYEHIATPLFGAGSAPADGYVIQRANVHADLRLGSYVQVFGQLVDARAFQKQSIAPPDRNQLDVEQLFMTVAVPTADGAIKVRAGRQEMAFDLQRFIAVRDGPNVRQAFDGVWADWEHGPWRLIGYVTQPVQNRSIDSFDDHSNGHLTLNGIRLERQGLGAGDLSGYYSRYRRDGARFLDAAGDERRDVYDMRYSGKSGNADFDVEGMLQHGQVGAKRVSSWAIGSIAGYTFAASTWTPRVGVQFDMASGDRHAGDGKLGTFNPLFANGYYFSLAGLTGYSNLIHLKPSVTVKPVKPLSVTTALGMQWRQTTGDAVYVQSMAGVPRTAGQGSRWTGAYAQLRTDWIVSPNVTASLEAVHFRAGDSLRAAGGGSANYLGMELKFGW
;
A
#
# COMPACT_ATOMS: atom_id res chain seq x y z
N MET A 1 -42.79 -28.41 -21.36
CA MET A 1 -42.12 -27.52 -22.33
C MET A 1 -41.40 -26.44 -21.55
N PRO A 2 -40.08 -26.45 -21.42
CA PRO A 2 -39.36 -25.41 -20.74
C PRO A 2 -38.85 -24.37 -21.73
N ARG A 3 -38.98 -23.10 -21.37
CA ARG A 3 -38.41 -21.98 -22.11
C ARG A 3 -37.06 -21.62 -21.48
N THR A 4 -36.03 -21.79 -22.25
CA THR A 4 -34.68 -21.34 -22.00
C THR A 4 -34.59 -19.83 -22.16
N SER A 5 -34.12 -19.12 -21.12
CA SER A 5 -33.66 -17.73 -21.22
C SER A 5 -32.14 -17.71 -21.19
N GLN A 6 -31.55 -17.31 -22.31
CA GLN A 6 -30.11 -17.03 -22.42
C GLN A 6 -29.79 -15.72 -21.72
N ALA A 7 -28.93 -15.79 -20.69
CA ALA A 7 -28.32 -14.63 -20.07
C ALA A 7 -27.01 -14.30 -20.79
N LEU A 8 -26.99 -13.19 -21.51
CA LEU A 8 -25.75 -12.60 -22.06
C LEU A 8 -24.85 -12.08 -20.92
N ARG A 9 -23.75 -12.75 -20.73
CA ARG A 9 -22.64 -12.23 -19.91
C ARG A 9 -21.88 -11.18 -20.71
N ARG A 10 -22.03 -9.92 -20.36
CA ARG A 10 -21.10 -8.86 -20.75
C ARG A 10 -20.07 -8.70 -19.65
N CYS A 11 -18.87 -9.19 -19.89
CA CYS A 11 -17.69 -8.89 -19.07
C CYS A 11 -17.23 -7.44 -19.34
N GLY A 12 -17.59 -6.52 -18.46
CA GLY A 12 -16.99 -5.20 -18.39
C GLY A 12 -15.91 -5.21 -17.32
N GLY A 13 -14.62 -5.33 -17.72
CA GLY A 13 -13.50 -5.21 -16.80
C GLY A 13 -13.36 -3.76 -16.31
N VAL A 14 -13.64 -3.54 -15.05
CA VAL A 14 -13.44 -2.27 -14.37
C VAL A 14 -12.07 -2.31 -13.71
N LEU A 15 -11.08 -1.68 -14.32
CA LEU A 15 -9.79 -1.39 -13.67
C LEU A 15 -9.98 -0.14 -12.81
N ALA A 16 -10.47 -0.31 -11.60
CA ALA A 16 -10.36 0.73 -10.58
C ALA A 16 -8.95 0.64 -10.01
N LEU A 17 -8.10 1.62 -10.27
CA LEU A 17 -6.90 1.87 -9.49
C LEU A 17 -7.33 2.38 -8.11
N VAL A 18 -7.91 1.50 -7.32
CA VAL A 18 -7.83 1.60 -5.87
C VAL A 18 -6.39 1.20 -5.56
N VAL A 19 -5.63 2.07 -4.89
CA VAL A 19 -4.40 1.67 -4.24
C VAL A 19 -4.81 0.76 -3.09
N GLY A 20 -5.05 -0.48 -3.41
CA GLY A 20 -5.40 -1.56 -2.53
C GLY A 20 -5.06 -2.83 -3.30
N GLY A 21 -3.87 -3.38 -3.04
CA GLY A 21 -3.54 -4.72 -3.46
C GLY A 21 -4.45 -5.69 -2.73
N ALA A 22 -5.66 -5.92 -3.23
CA ALA A 22 -6.32 -7.17 -2.93
C ALA A 22 -5.45 -8.25 -3.56
N ALA A 23 -4.71 -8.99 -2.74
CA ALA A 23 -4.08 -10.22 -3.16
C ALA A 23 -5.22 -11.16 -3.56
N SER A 24 -5.52 -11.17 -4.86
CA SER A 24 -6.43 -12.18 -5.41
C SER A 24 -5.76 -13.53 -5.20
N ALA A 25 -6.32 -14.35 -4.32
CA ALA A 25 -5.97 -15.75 -4.24
C ALA A 25 -6.24 -16.37 -5.61
N GLN A 26 -5.19 -16.55 -6.43
CA GLN A 26 -5.28 -17.43 -7.58
C GLN A 26 -5.14 -18.85 -7.05
N THR A 27 -6.23 -19.56 -7.03
CA THR A 27 -6.31 -21.00 -6.74
C THR A 27 -5.35 -21.73 -7.68
N LEU A 28 -4.28 -22.32 -7.14
CA LEU A 28 -3.52 -23.34 -7.85
C LEU A 28 -4.42 -24.58 -7.97
N ALA A 29 -5.00 -24.79 -9.13
CA ALA A 29 -5.74 -26.01 -9.41
C ALA A 29 -4.78 -27.21 -9.32
N ALA A 30 -5.14 -28.17 -8.48
CA ALA A 30 -4.43 -29.43 -8.33
C ALA A 30 -4.51 -30.22 -9.65
N ALA A 31 -3.37 -30.52 -10.25
CA ALA A 31 -3.26 -31.51 -11.31
C ALA A 31 -2.94 -32.89 -10.69
N THR A 32 -3.97 -33.71 -10.52
CA THR A 32 -3.80 -35.14 -10.28
C THR A 32 -4.39 -35.91 -11.47
N GLY A 33 -3.56 -36.67 -12.16
CA GLY A 33 -3.97 -37.60 -13.21
C GLY A 33 -3.25 -37.36 -14.54
N VAL A 34 -2.56 -38.39 -15.02
CA VAL A 34 -1.97 -38.46 -16.37
C VAL A 34 -3.13 -38.81 -17.33
N ASP A 35 -3.99 -37.83 -17.60
CA ASP A 35 -4.89 -37.85 -18.73
C ASP A 35 -4.40 -36.87 -19.79
N ALA A 36 -4.59 -37.20 -21.07
CA ALA A 36 -4.21 -36.35 -22.19
C ALA A 36 -4.68 -34.92 -21.91
N ALA A 37 -3.75 -33.97 -21.92
CA ALA A 37 -4.04 -32.58 -21.62
C ALA A 37 -5.24 -32.13 -22.46
N PRO A 38 -6.28 -31.55 -21.85
CA PRO A 38 -7.41 -31.02 -22.59
C PRO A 38 -6.90 -29.99 -23.61
N PRO A 39 -7.56 -29.87 -24.79
CA PRO A 39 -7.12 -28.93 -25.81
C PRO A 39 -7.03 -27.53 -25.20
N PRO A 40 -6.00 -26.73 -25.56
CA PRO A 40 -5.75 -25.44 -24.94
C PRO A 40 -7.00 -24.56 -25.09
N THR A 41 -7.54 -24.11 -23.96
CA THR A 41 -8.64 -23.14 -23.97
C THR A 41 -8.07 -21.78 -24.36
N CYS A 42 -8.58 -21.17 -25.43
CA CYS A 42 -8.13 -19.87 -25.92
C CYS A 42 -8.64 -18.68 -25.06
N ASP A 43 -9.23 -18.92 -23.90
CA ASP A 43 -9.66 -17.88 -22.93
C ASP A 43 -8.58 -17.57 -21.87
N VAL A 44 -7.33 -17.72 -22.24
CA VAL A 44 -6.20 -17.39 -21.36
C VAL A 44 -5.77 -15.95 -21.58
N LYS A 45 -5.66 -15.20 -20.48
CA LYS A 45 -5.23 -13.79 -20.52
C LYS A 45 -3.77 -13.67 -20.08
N ARG A 46 -3.05 -12.81 -20.79
CA ARG A 46 -1.70 -12.39 -20.38
C ARG A 46 -1.74 -11.71 -19.02
N PRO A 47 -0.80 -11.97 -18.10
CA PRO A 47 -0.66 -11.22 -16.86
C PRO A 47 -0.44 -9.74 -17.17
N SER A 48 -1.10 -8.86 -16.40
CA SER A 48 -0.74 -7.45 -16.37
C SER A 48 0.54 -7.25 -15.57
N VAL A 49 1.25 -6.15 -15.82
CA VAL A 49 2.35 -5.73 -14.97
C VAL A 49 1.78 -5.38 -13.59
N ASN A 50 2.06 -6.22 -12.60
CA ASN A 50 1.53 -6.08 -11.25
C ASN A 50 2.46 -5.26 -10.37
N PHE A 51 1.90 -4.67 -9.32
CA PHE A 51 2.68 -4.04 -8.26
C PHE A 51 3.61 -5.06 -7.58
N ASN A 52 3.09 -6.23 -7.22
CA ASN A 52 3.84 -7.37 -6.69
C ASN A 52 4.26 -8.27 -7.85
N ARG A 53 5.47 -8.03 -8.39
CA ARG A 53 6.00 -8.73 -9.56
C ARG A 53 6.09 -10.26 -9.36
N TRP A 54 6.36 -10.71 -8.13
CA TRP A 54 6.42 -12.14 -7.77
C TRP A 54 5.07 -12.87 -7.90
N ASN A 55 3.96 -12.13 -8.03
CA ASN A 55 2.62 -12.70 -8.21
C ASN A 55 2.22 -12.86 -9.69
N GLU A 56 3.08 -12.48 -10.63
CA GLU A 56 2.84 -12.66 -12.06
C GLU A 56 3.09 -14.12 -12.45
N ASN A 57 2.10 -14.79 -13.05
CA ASN A 57 2.28 -16.16 -13.55
C ASN A 57 2.50 -16.14 -15.06
N TRP A 58 3.75 -16.22 -15.48
CA TRP A 58 4.14 -16.23 -16.88
C TRP A 58 4.11 -17.62 -17.52
N GLY A 59 3.85 -18.68 -16.77
CA GLY A 59 3.59 -20.03 -17.29
C GLY A 59 2.46 -20.07 -18.32
N VAL A 60 1.55 -19.09 -18.32
CA VAL A 60 0.50 -18.94 -19.35
C VAL A 60 1.05 -18.77 -20.77
N LEU A 61 2.33 -18.38 -20.94
CA LEU A 61 2.98 -18.26 -22.24
C LEU A 61 3.28 -19.60 -22.91
N THR A 62 3.08 -20.73 -22.23
CA THR A 62 3.06 -22.07 -22.86
C THR A 62 1.82 -22.26 -23.72
N ASN A 63 0.74 -21.49 -23.52
CA ASN A 63 -0.47 -21.60 -24.29
C ASN A 63 -0.29 -21.04 -25.71
N PRO A 64 -0.46 -21.84 -26.78
CA PRO A 64 -0.26 -21.42 -28.17
C PRO A 64 -1.27 -20.37 -28.65
N CYS A 65 -2.40 -20.22 -27.96
CA CYS A 65 -3.42 -19.21 -28.29
C CYS A 65 -3.00 -17.77 -27.91
N LEU A 66 -1.96 -17.61 -27.07
CA LEU A 66 -1.48 -16.27 -26.70
C LEU A 66 -0.53 -15.71 -27.77
N PRO A 67 -0.84 -14.55 -28.39
CA PRO A 67 0.06 -13.89 -29.32
C PRO A 67 1.39 -13.55 -28.66
N ARG A 68 2.50 -13.89 -29.29
CA ARG A 68 3.84 -13.59 -28.78
C ARG A 68 4.14 -12.08 -28.87
N GLN A 69 4.79 -11.56 -27.85
CA GLN A 69 5.28 -10.17 -27.78
C GLN A 69 6.81 -10.14 -27.66
N LEU A 70 7.40 -8.97 -27.92
CA LEU A 70 8.85 -8.78 -28.06
C LEU A 70 9.68 -9.35 -26.89
N LEU A 71 9.21 -9.21 -25.66
CA LEU A 71 9.99 -9.61 -24.46
C LEU A 71 9.51 -10.92 -23.82
N ASP A 72 8.62 -11.66 -24.45
CA ASP A 72 8.08 -12.92 -23.91
C ASP A 72 9.15 -13.99 -23.68
N GLY A 73 10.21 -14.00 -24.50
CA GLY A 73 11.34 -14.91 -24.30
C GLY A 73 12.09 -14.69 -22.98
N LEU A 74 12.01 -13.48 -22.39
CA LEU A 74 12.56 -13.20 -21.06
C LEU A 74 11.54 -13.46 -19.95
N LYS A 75 10.24 -13.41 -20.26
CA LYS A 75 9.17 -13.70 -19.29
C LYS A 75 8.96 -15.18 -19.01
N TYR A 76 9.31 -16.01 -19.98
CA TYR A 76 9.21 -17.46 -19.85
C TYR A 76 10.42 -18.14 -20.49
N ILE A 77 11.41 -18.46 -19.66
CA ILE A 77 12.60 -19.22 -20.00
C ILE A 77 12.41 -20.63 -19.41
N PRO A 78 12.03 -21.64 -20.19
CA PRO A 78 11.73 -22.96 -19.67
C PRO A 78 12.99 -23.62 -19.09
N LEU A 79 12.86 -24.28 -17.94
CA LEU A 79 13.93 -25.02 -17.27
C LEU A 79 13.71 -26.54 -17.31
N GLY A 80 12.57 -26.99 -17.83
CA GLY A 80 12.21 -28.39 -17.96
C GLY A 80 11.10 -28.58 -19.00
N ALA A 81 10.76 -29.84 -19.26
CA ALA A 81 9.70 -30.19 -20.20
C ALA A 81 8.29 -30.17 -19.56
N ASP A 82 8.19 -29.94 -18.26
CA ASP A 82 6.95 -29.92 -17.48
C ASP A 82 6.07 -28.70 -17.74
N GLY A 83 6.61 -27.64 -18.37
CA GLY A 83 5.94 -26.37 -18.59
C GLY A 83 5.68 -25.55 -17.31
N LEU A 84 6.02 -26.08 -16.14
CA LEU A 84 5.80 -25.47 -14.82
C LEU A 84 7.08 -24.88 -14.23
N SER A 85 8.25 -25.40 -14.67
CA SER A 85 9.55 -24.94 -14.22
C SER A 85 10.12 -23.93 -15.21
N TYR A 86 10.30 -22.68 -14.76
CA TYR A 86 10.79 -21.58 -15.61
C TYR A 86 11.45 -20.47 -14.82
N LEU A 87 12.25 -19.67 -15.51
CA LEU A 87 12.77 -18.40 -15.05
C LEU A 87 12.05 -17.26 -15.77
N SER A 88 11.60 -16.25 -15.03
CA SER A 88 11.04 -15.01 -15.54
C SER A 88 11.92 -13.84 -15.15
N LEU A 89 12.26 -13.00 -16.11
CA LEU A 89 12.99 -11.75 -15.88
C LEU A 89 12.09 -10.55 -16.16
N GLY A 90 12.30 -9.46 -15.45
CA GLY A 90 11.57 -8.25 -15.68
C GLY A 90 12.17 -7.05 -14.97
N GLY A 91 11.57 -5.90 -15.19
CA GLY A 91 12.06 -4.66 -14.59
C GLY A 91 11.04 -3.54 -14.66
N GLY A 92 11.42 -2.40 -14.10
CA GLY A 92 10.61 -1.19 -14.13
C GLY A 92 11.46 0.05 -13.94
N LEU A 93 10.92 1.17 -14.41
CA LEU A 93 11.45 2.51 -14.20
C LEU A 93 10.31 3.42 -13.79
N ARG A 94 10.50 4.19 -12.74
CA ARG A 94 9.60 5.25 -12.28
C ARG A 94 10.37 6.55 -12.27
N GLU A 95 9.86 7.54 -12.97
CA GLU A 95 10.29 8.93 -12.91
C GLU A 95 9.17 9.76 -12.31
N ARG A 96 9.49 10.54 -11.28
CA ARG A 96 8.50 11.38 -10.61
C ARG A 96 9.08 12.74 -10.28
N TYR A 97 8.48 13.80 -10.82
CA TYR A 97 8.70 15.17 -10.39
C TYR A 97 7.74 15.50 -9.25
N GLU A 98 8.25 16.15 -8.22
CA GLU A 98 7.45 16.70 -7.12
C GLU A 98 7.85 18.15 -6.84
N HIS A 99 6.85 19.00 -6.59
CA HIS A 99 7.04 20.35 -6.11
C HIS A 99 6.17 20.61 -4.88
N ILE A 100 6.79 21.04 -3.78
CA ILE A 100 6.13 21.40 -2.52
C ILE A 100 6.47 22.83 -2.20
N ALA A 101 5.48 23.74 -2.30
CA ALA A 101 5.72 25.16 -2.08
C ALA A 101 5.99 25.51 -0.62
N THR A 102 5.42 24.76 0.33
CA THR A 102 5.48 25.07 1.76
C THR A 102 5.63 23.79 2.59
N PRO A 103 6.85 23.20 2.65
CA PRO A 103 7.11 22.03 3.48
C PRO A 103 6.73 22.27 4.94
N LEU A 104 6.18 21.25 5.63
CA LEU A 104 5.70 21.35 7.01
C LEU A 104 4.74 22.52 7.26
N PHE A 105 3.94 22.88 6.24
CA PHE A 105 3.04 24.06 6.28
C PHE A 105 3.77 25.39 6.56
N GLY A 106 5.06 25.47 6.28
CA GLY A 106 5.87 26.67 6.61
C GLY A 106 6.14 26.88 8.11
N ALA A 107 5.75 25.94 8.98
CA ALA A 107 6.06 25.99 10.40
C ALA A 107 7.53 25.71 10.73
N GLY A 108 8.31 25.28 9.75
CA GLY A 108 9.77 25.13 9.78
C GLY A 108 10.46 26.17 8.90
N SER A 109 11.79 26.08 8.81
CA SER A 109 12.62 26.95 7.96
C SER A 109 12.86 26.39 6.56
N ALA A 110 12.25 25.25 6.20
CA ALA A 110 12.47 24.62 4.90
C ALA A 110 11.83 25.45 3.77
N PRO A 111 12.62 25.89 2.75
CA PRO A 111 12.09 26.60 1.59
C PRO A 111 11.26 25.69 0.70
N ALA A 112 10.61 26.27 -0.32
CA ALA A 112 9.97 25.50 -1.38
C ALA A 112 10.98 24.57 -2.04
N ASP A 113 10.55 23.34 -2.37
CA ASP A 113 11.40 22.32 -2.95
C ASP A 113 10.77 21.75 -4.23
N GLY A 114 11.58 21.59 -5.26
CA GLY A 114 11.19 20.99 -6.54
C GLY A 114 12.27 20.00 -6.98
N TYR A 115 11.93 18.73 -7.12
CA TYR A 115 12.91 17.66 -7.32
C TYR A 115 12.35 16.53 -8.19
N VAL A 116 13.26 15.71 -8.70
CA VAL A 116 12.93 14.48 -9.41
C VAL A 116 13.39 13.29 -8.58
N ILE A 117 12.53 12.32 -8.38
CA ILE A 117 12.89 11.00 -7.84
C ILE A 117 12.76 9.96 -8.95
N GLN A 118 13.80 9.15 -9.08
CA GLN A 118 13.90 8.04 -10.01
C GLN A 118 14.02 6.74 -9.24
N ARG A 119 13.28 5.71 -9.65
CA ARG A 119 13.43 4.36 -9.12
C ARG A 119 13.46 3.37 -10.27
N ALA A 120 14.62 2.75 -10.47
CA ALA A 120 14.81 1.64 -11.38
C ALA A 120 14.83 0.32 -10.61
N ASN A 121 14.22 -0.73 -11.15
CA ASN A 121 14.31 -2.08 -10.56
C ASN A 121 14.42 -3.14 -11.65
N VAL A 122 15.08 -4.25 -11.30
CA VAL A 122 15.12 -5.48 -12.09
C VAL A 122 14.83 -6.66 -11.18
N HIS A 123 14.15 -7.68 -11.70
CA HIS A 123 13.82 -8.87 -10.93
C HIS A 123 13.99 -10.14 -11.73
N ALA A 124 14.19 -11.23 -10.98
CA ALA A 124 14.18 -12.59 -11.45
C ALA A 124 13.21 -13.42 -10.59
N ASP A 125 12.33 -14.19 -11.22
CA ASP A 125 11.36 -15.09 -10.59
C ASP A 125 11.61 -16.51 -11.11
N LEU A 126 12.26 -17.33 -10.28
CA LEU A 126 12.51 -18.74 -10.57
C LEU A 126 11.39 -19.58 -9.97
N ARG A 127 10.70 -20.33 -10.81
CA ARG A 127 9.68 -21.30 -10.40
C ARG A 127 10.11 -22.72 -10.73
N LEU A 128 10.02 -23.61 -9.73
CA LEU A 128 10.35 -25.03 -9.86
C LEU A 128 9.08 -25.84 -9.56
N GLY A 129 8.43 -26.25 -10.64
CA GLY A 129 7.10 -26.84 -10.59
C GLY A 129 6.07 -25.87 -9.96
N SER A 130 5.12 -26.44 -9.23
CA SER A 130 4.11 -25.69 -8.46
C SER A 130 4.48 -25.46 -6.99
N TYR A 131 5.65 -25.92 -6.56
CA TYR A 131 5.99 -26.03 -5.14
C TYR A 131 6.97 -24.98 -4.65
N VAL A 132 7.93 -24.56 -5.49
CA VAL A 132 9.01 -23.67 -5.05
C VAL A 132 9.10 -22.45 -5.96
N GLN A 133 9.19 -21.29 -5.32
CA GLN A 133 9.49 -20.02 -5.97
C GLN A 133 10.68 -19.37 -5.27
N VAL A 134 11.64 -18.89 -6.05
CA VAL A 134 12.72 -18.01 -5.56
C VAL A 134 12.59 -16.70 -6.33
N PHE A 135 12.38 -15.61 -5.62
CA PHE A 135 12.22 -14.28 -6.20
C PHE A 135 13.32 -13.35 -5.69
N GLY A 136 13.96 -12.64 -6.62
CA GLY A 136 14.94 -11.59 -6.29
C GLY A 136 14.64 -10.33 -7.07
N GLN A 137 14.70 -9.17 -6.39
CA GLN A 137 14.53 -7.84 -6.98
C GLN A 137 15.59 -6.89 -6.45
N LEU A 138 16.31 -6.26 -7.36
CA LEU A 138 17.23 -5.18 -7.07
C LEU A 138 16.55 -3.85 -7.36
N VAL A 139 16.90 -2.81 -6.61
CA VAL A 139 16.43 -1.45 -6.77
C VAL A 139 17.59 -0.47 -6.78
N ASP A 140 17.49 0.57 -7.59
CA ASP A 140 18.31 1.79 -7.51
C ASP A 140 17.35 2.99 -7.46
N ALA A 141 17.36 3.72 -6.34
CA ALA A 141 16.51 4.86 -6.09
C ALA A 141 17.34 6.14 -5.95
N ARG A 142 17.09 7.12 -6.80
CA ARG A 142 17.82 8.38 -6.86
C ARG A 142 16.90 9.56 -6.60
N ALA A 143 17.43 10.60 -5.97
CA ALA A 143 16.77 11.89 -5.83
C ALA A 143 17.68 12.99 -6.40
N PHE A 144 17.15 13.77 -7.32
CA PHE A 144 17.87 14.84 -7.99
C PHE A 144 17.30 16.19 -7.58
N GLN A 145 18.19 17.15 -7.26
CA GLN A 145 17.85 18.52 -6.87
C GLN A 145 17.02 18.64 -5.58
N LYS A 146 16.82 17.57 -4.82
CA LYS A 146 16.14 17.63 -3.53
C LYS A 146 17.03 18.27 -2.47
N GLN A 147 16.54 19.32 -1.82
CA GLN A 147 17.33 20.12 -0.86
C GLN A 147 17.65 19.34 0.43
N SER A 148 16.73 18.50 0.89
CA SER A 148 16.92 17.67 2.08
C SER A 148 16.57 16.23 1.76
N ILE A 149 17.59 15.37 1.74
CA ILE A 149 17.44 13.95 1.43
C ILE A 149 17.22 13.17 2.74
N ALA A 150 16.11 12.46 2.81
CA ALA A 150 15.79 11.53 3.91
C ALA A 150 15.94 10.06 3.42
N PRO A 151 16.04 9.08 4.34
CA PRO A 151 16.19 7.67 3.96
C PRO A 151 15.18 7.13 2.92
N PRO A 152 13.88 7.58 2.91
CA PRO A 152 12.94 7.13 1.88
C PRO A 152 13.14 7.75 0.49
N ASP A 153 14.06 8.69 0.33
CA ASP A 153 14.27 9.42 -0.93
C ASP A 153 15.30 8.76 -1.84
N ARG A 154 16.29 8.13 -1.26
CA ARG A 154 17.43 7.57 -1.98
C ARG A 154 17.89 6.24 -1.38
N ASN A 155 18.20 5.29 -2.26
CA ASN A 155 18.89 4.06 -1.96
C ASN A 155 19.75 3.69 -3.19
N GLN A 156 21.05 3.55 -3.02
CA GLN A 156 21.91 3.09 -4.11
C GLN A 156 21.66 1.59 -4.30
N LEU A 157 21.97 1.07 -5.47
CA LEU A 157 21.73 -0.31 -5.84
C LEU A 157 21.71 -1.29 -4.67
N ASP A 158 20.52 -1.79 -4.32
CA ASP A 158 20.35 -2.70 -3.19
C ASP A 158 19.31 -3.80 -3.47
N VAL A 159 19.23 -4.76 -2.55
CA VAL A 159 18.24 -5.83 -2.57
C VAL A 159 16.93 -5.33 -1.98
N GLU A 160 15.93 -5.05 -2.83
CA GLU A 160 14.58 -4.68 -2.37
C GLU A 160 13.81 -5.90 -1.87
N GLN A 161 13.93 -7.03 -2.59
CA GLN A 161 13.32 -8.31 -2.20
C GLN A 161 14.25 -9.47 -2.57
N LEU A 162 14.36 -10.45 -1.68
CA LEU A 162 15.02 -11.74 -1.94
C LEU A 162 14.44 -12.79 -1.00
N PHE A 163 13.59 -13.65 -1.52
CA PHE A 163 12.93 -14.67 -0.72
C PHE A 163 12.73 -15.98 -1.48
N MET A 164 12.53 -17.02 -0.70
CA MET A 164 12.06 -18.31 -1.18
C MET A 164 10.66 -18.58 -0.61
N THR A 165 9.76 -19.08 -1.45
CA THR A 165 8.44 -19.59 -1.05
C THR A 165 8.36 -21.08 -1.35
N VAL A 166 7.92 -21.85 -0.35
CA VAL A 166 7.51 -23.24 -0.54
C VAL A 166 5.99 -23.29 -0.39
N ALA A 167 5.31 -23.87 -1.36
CA ALA A 167 3.86 -24.04 -1.38
C ALA A 167 3.51 -25.52 -1.44
N VAL A 168 2.66 -25.99 -0.52
CA VAL A 168 2.16 -27.36 -0.48
C VAL A 168 0.65 -27.31 -0.70
N PRO A 169 0.15 -27.78 -1.87
CA PRO A 169 -1.28 -27.89 -2.10
C PRO A 169 -1.95 -28.83 -1.09
N THR A 170 -3.15 -28.49 -0.68
CA THR A 170 -4.04 -29.33 0.15
C THR A 170 -5.34 -29.58 -0.61
N ALA A 171 -6.23 -30.42 -0.09
CA ALA A 171 -7.48 -30.76 -0.75
C ALA A 171 -8.34 -29.51 -1.06
N ASP A 172 -8.38 -28.54 -0.14
CA ASP A 172 -9.26 -27.35 -0.23
C ASP A 172 -8.47 -26.02 -0.17
N GLY A 173 -7.17 -26.03 -0.53
CA GLY A 173 -6.35 -24.83 -0.50
C GLY A 173 -4.84 -25.12 -0.59
N ALA A 174 -4.05 -24.35 0.17
CA ALA A 174 -2.59 -24.50 0.19
C ALA A 174 -2.00 -24.03 1.52
N ILE A 175 -0.83 -24.58 1.85
CA ILE A 175 0.06 -24.03 2.88
C ILE A 175 1.27 -23.45 2.15
N LYS A 176 1.59 -22.18 2.43
CA LYS A 176 2.74 -21.49 1.84
C LYS A 176 3.61 -20.93 2.96
N VAL A 177 4.91 -21.13 2.84
CA VAL A 177 5.90 -20.53 3.74
C VAL A 177 6.89 -19.75 2.90
N ARG A 178 7.05 -18.48 3.22
CA ARG A 178 8.00 -17.57 2.57
C ARG A 178 9.02 -17.10 3.59
N ALA A 179 10.29 -17.18 3.25
CA ALA A 179 11.39 -16.73 4.09
C ALA A 179 12.36 -15.87 3.29
N GLY A 180 12.82 -14.78 3.91
CA GLY A 180 13.75 -13.82 3.32
C GLY A 180 13.24 -12.39 3.38
N ARG A 181 13.87 -11.50 2.57
CA ARG A 181 13.48 -10.09 2.42
C ARG A 181 12.28 -9.98 1.50
N GLN A 182 11.19 -9.38 1.97
CA GLN A 182 9.93 -9.31 1.26
C GLN A 182 9.17 -8.02 1.60
N GLU A 183 8.36 -7.54 0.67
CA GLU A 183 7.38 -6.50 0.95
C GLU A 183 6.16 -7.11 1.64
N MET A 184 5.59 -6.36 2.58
CA MET A 184 4.39 -6.75 3.33
C MET A 184 3.39 -5.60 3.34
N ALA A 185 2.15 -5.87 2.97
CA ALA A 185 1.07 -4.92 3.01
C ALA A 185 -0.24 -5.61 3.37
N PHE A 186 -1.07 -4.93 4.15
CA PHE A 186 -2.41 -5.40 4.48
C PHE A 186 -3.46 -4.43 3.92
N ASP A 187 -4.49 -5.00 3.31
CA ASP A 187 -5.72 -4.30 2.94
C ASP A 187 -5.49 -3.04 2.08
N LEU A 188 -6.05 -1.91 2.48
CA LEU A 188 -5.84 -0.60 1.83
C LEU A 188 -4.53 0.08 2.24
N GLN A 189 -3.64 -0.65 2.89
CA GLN A 189 -2.35 -0.14 3.34
C GLN A 189 -2.45 1.08 4.29
N ARG A 190 -3.50 1.11 5.11
CA ARG A 190 -3.66 2.18 6.11
C ARG A 190 -2.56 2.15 7.16
N PHE A 191 -2.24 0.95 7.68
CA PHE A 191 -1.35 0.76 8.82
C PHE A 191 -0.11 -0.09 8.52
N ILE A 192 -0.23 -1.06 7.61
CA ILE A 192 0.90 -1.87 7.13
C ILE A 192 0.95 -1.73 5.61
N ALA A 193 1.95 -0.99 5.12
CA ALA A 193 2.09 -0.59 3.73
C ALA A 193 3.52 -0.79 3.23
N VAL A 194 3.64 -1.08 1.94
CA VAL A 194 4.94 -1.05 1.25
C VAL A 194 5.44 0.37 0.98
N ARG A 195 4.63 1.39 1.21
CA ARG A 195 4.99 2.80 1.05
C ARG A 195 5.50 3.14 -0.35
N ASP A 196 4.73 2.80 -1.40
CA ASP A 196 5.14 3.08 -2.79
C ASP A 196 5.25 4.56 -3.15
N GLY A 197 4.61 5.44 -2.38
CA GLY A 197 4.68 6.90 -2.59
C GLY A 197 6.10 7.45 -2.54
N PRO A 198 6.86 7.29 -1.44
CA PRO A 198 8.28 7.61 -1.37
C PRO A 198 9.09 6.85 -2.43
N ASN A 199 10.35 7.26 -2.61
CA ASN A 199 11.19 6.64 -3.63
C ASN A 199 11.69 5.25 -3.22
N VAL A 200 11.94 5.03 -1.93
CA VAL A 200 12.35 3.72 -1.37
C VAL A 200 11.17 3.07 -0.67
N ARG A 201 10.86 1.83 -1.06
CA ARG A 201 9.78 1.05 -0.47
C ARG A 201 10.18 0.42 0.86
N GLN A 202 9.19 0.05 1.66
CA GLN A 202 9.41 -0.65 2.92
C GLN A 202 9.41 -2.16 2.70
N ALA A 203 10.56 -2.79 2.92
CA ALA A 203 10.69 -4.24 2.98
C ALA A 203 10.86 -4.73 4.43
N PHE A 204 10.70 -6.05 4.61
CA PHE A 204 10.83 -6.74 5.88
C PHE A 204 11.65 -8.01 5.67
N ASP A 205 12.62 -8.26 6.53
CA ASP A 205 13.32 -9.52 6.61
C ASP A 205 12.60 -10.43 7.61
N GLY A 206 12.29 -11.67 7.22
CA GLY A 206 11.58 -12.58 8.12
C GLY A 206 10.89 -13.76 7.45
N VAL A 207 9.94 -14.34 8.18
CA VAL A 207 9.16 -15.48 7.76
C VAL A 207 7.67 -15.13 7.76
N TRP A 208 7.02 -15.53 6.69
CA TRP A 208 5.58 -15.44 6.48
C TRP A 208 5.05 -16.85 6.21
N ALA A 209 4.07 -17.29 7.00
CA ALA A 209 3.37 -18.55 6.79
C ALA A 209 1.89 -18.25 6.51
N ASP A 210 1.32 -18.95 5.54
CA ASP A 210 -0.01 -18.71 4.99
C ASP A 210 -0.72 -20.03 4.79
N TRP A 211 -1.87 -20.22 5.42
CA TRP A 211 -2.73 -21.38 5.27
C TRP A 211 -4.08 -20.94 4.70
N GLU A 212 -4.41 -21.46 3.53
CA GLU A 212 -5.69 -21.25 2.85
C GLU A 212 -6.52 -22.53 2.92
N HIS A 213 -7.78 -22.41 3.35
CA HIS A 213 -8.73 -23.53 3.40
C HIS A 213 -10.16 -23.02 3.16
N GLY A 214 -10.72 -23.36 2.01
CA GLY A 214 -12.00 -22.83 1.56
C GLY A 214 -12.04 -21.30 1.63
N PRO A 215 -13.00 -20.71 2.37
CA PRO A 215 -13.09 -19.25 2.48
C PRO A 215 -12.19 -18.64 3.56
N TRP A 216 -11.40 -19.45 4.28
CA TRP A 216 -10.55 -19.00 5.36
C TRP A 216 -9.09 -18.90 4.94
N ARG A 217 -8.41 -17.90 5.45
CA ARG A 217 -6.98 -17.74 5.35
C ARG A 217 -6.38 -17.32 6.68
N LEU A 218 -5.38 -18.07 7.14
CA LEU A 218 -4.64 -17.79 8.35
C LEU A 218 -3.19 -17.47 7.98
N ILE A 219 -2.70 -16.32 8.46
CA ILE A 219 -1.35 -15.84 8.18
C ILE A 219 -0.62 -15.66 9.50
N GLY A 220 0.59 -16.18 9.60
CA GLY A 220 1.53 -15.88 10.68
C GLY A 220 2.78 -15.21 10.13
N TYR A 221 3.34 -14.23 10.86
CA TYR A 221 4.56 -13.54 10.44
C TYR A 221 5.45 -13.15 11.62
N VAL A 222 6.75 -13.29 11.40
CA VAL A 222 7.81 -12.85 12.31
C VAL A 222 8.81 -12.06 11.47
N THR A 223 8.88 -10.75 11.70
CA THR A 223 9.57 -9.84 10.78
C THR A 223 10.34 -8.73 11.49
N GLN A 224 11.40 -8.28 10.83
CA GLN A 224 12.12 -7.06 11.13
C GLN A 224 12.07 -6.14 9.91
N PRO A 225 11.66 -4.89 10.02
CA PRO A 225 11.73 -3.94 8.93
C PRO A 225 13.17 -3.75 8.45
N VAL A 226 13.35 -3.61 7.17
CA VAL A 226 14.65 -3.25 6.59
C VAL A 226 14.92 -1.78 6.87
N GLN A 227 16.11 -1.50 7.36
CA GLN A 227 16.65 -0.15 7.50
C GLN A 227 17.41 0.20 6.23
N ASN A 228 16.79 1.05 5.42
CA ASN A 228 17.41 1.54 4.21
C ASN A 228 18.54 2.50 4.53
N ARG A 229 19.67 2.32 3.84
CA ARG A 229 20.82 3.20 3.86
C ARG A 229 21.12 3.68 2.44
N SER A 230 21.84 4.77 2.32
CA SER A 230 22.19 5.34 1.01
C SER A 230 23.66 5.74 0.92
N ILE A 231 24.50 5.10 1.71
CA ILE A 231 25.93 5.40 1.77
C ILE A 231 26.64 4.61 0.66
N ASP A 232 26.43 3.30 0.65
CA ASP A 232 27.03 2.36 -0.31
C ASP A 232 25.97 1.51 -0.98
N SER A 233 26.38 0.70 -1.97
CA SER A 233 25.52 -0.33 -2.56
C SER A 233 25.48 -1.57 -1.66
N PHE A 234 24.31 -2.20 -1.54
CA PHE A 234 24.08 -3.40 -0.72
C PHE A 234 24.38 -3.20 0.78
N ASP A 235 24.05 -2.01 1.30
CA ASP A 235 24.24 -1.66 2.71
C ASP A 235 22.95 -1.70 3.56
N ASP A 236 21.82 -2.05 2.94
CA ASP A 236 20.55 -2.25 3.64
C ASP A 236 20.58 -3.50 4.52
N HIS A 237 20.11 -3.38 5.74
CA HIS A 237 20.10 -4.49 6.71
C HIS A 237 18.82 -4.52 7.54
N SER A 238 18.55 -5.67 8.17
CA SER A 238 17.44 -5.81 9.11
C SER A 238 17.61 -4.84 10.29
N ASN A 239 16.58 -4.11 10.63
CA ASN A 239 16.60 -3.23 11.81
C ASN A 239 16.39 -4.08 13.07
N GLY A 240 17.47 -4.42 13.75
CA GLY A 240 17.45 -5.20 15.00
C GLY A 240 16.71 -4.51 16.16
N HIS A 241 16.49 -3.20 16.07
CA HIS A 241 15.80 -2.37 17.07
C HIS A 241 14.28 -2.22 16.80
N LEU A 242 13.76 -2.89 15.78
CA LEU A 242 12.37 -2.79 15.39
C LEU A 242 11.83 -4.15 14.96
N THR A 243 10.72 -4.60 15.54
CA THR A 243 10.07 -5.86 15.15
C THR A 243 8.57 -5.68 14.99
N LEU A 244 8.00 -6.42 14.04
CA LEU A 244 6.56 -6.57 13.87
C LEU A 244 6.24 -8.05 13.65
N ASN A 245 5.61 -8.68 14.64
CA ASN A 245 5.25 -10.09 14.60
C ASN A 245 3.75 -10.24 14.85
N GLY A 246 3.09 -11.20 14.21
CA GLY A 246 1.66 -11.31 14.41
C GLY A 246 1.01 -12.48 13.70
N ILE A 247 -0.31 -12.47 13.82
CA ILE A 247 -1.22 -13.43 13.20
C ILE A 247 -2.41 -12.68 12.62
N ARG A 248 -2.84 -13.06 11.42
CA ARG A 248 -3.98 -12.49 10.71
C ARG A 248 -4.92 -13.60 10.27
N LEU A 249 -6.22 -13.38 10.47
CA LEU A 249 -7.29 -14.25 10.01
C LEU A 249 -8.16 -13.49 9.00
N GLU A 250 -8.48 -14.14 7.89
CA GLU A 250 -9.38 -13.63 6.85
C GLU A 250 -10.52 -14.62 6.63
N ARG A 251 -11.73 -14.09 6.40
CA ARG A 251 -12.93 -14.84 6.04
C ARG A 251 -13.58 -14.19 4.83
N GLN A 252 -13.43 -14.83 3.68
CA GLN A 252 -14.01 -14.37 2.41
C GLN A 252 -15.51 -14.71 2.33
N GLY A 253 -16.28 -13.87 1.63
CA GLY A 253 -17.69 -14.11 1.35
C GLY A 253 -18.57 -14.13 2.59
N LEU A 254 -18.35 -13.25 3.56
CA LEU A 254 -19.22 -13.06 4.72
C LEU A 254 -20.27 -11.99 4.39
N GLY A 255 -21.48 -12.42 4.00
CA GLY A 255 -22.52 -11.50 3.54
C GLY A 255 -22.12 -10.77 2.25
N ALA A 256 -22.10 -9.44 2.28
CA ALA A 256 -21.75 -8.61 1.12
C ALA A 256 -20.24 -8.35 1.02
N GLY A 257 -19.39 -8.94 1.85
CA GLY A 257 -17.97 -8.62 1.90
C GLY A 257 -17.09 -9.67 2.53
N ASP A 258 -15.88 -9.26 2.84
CA ASP A 258 -14.84 -10.04 3.48
C ASP A 258 -14.48 -9.43 4.84
N LEU A 259 -14.36 -10.29 5.85
CA LEU A 259 -13.92 -9.92 7.18
C LEU A 259 -12.46 -10.33 7.36
N SER A 260 -11.66 -9.44 7.88
CA SER A 260 -10.29 -9.74 8.28
C SER A 260 -9.95 -9.08 9.61
N GLY A 261 -8.95 -9.60 10.29
CA GLY A 261 -8.43 -8.99 11.50
C GLY A 261 -7.06 -9.55 11.83
N TYR A 262 -6.26 -8.79 12.56
CA TYR A 262 -4.95 -9.25 13.00
C TYR A 262 -4.62 -8.79 14.41
N TYR A 263 -3.81 -9.61 15.06
CA TYR A 263 -3.06 -9.25 16.24
C TYR A 263 -1.60 -9.12 15.86
N SER A 264 -0.95 -8.02 16.26
CA SER A 264 0.49 -7.82 16.08
C SER A 264 1.14 -7.33 17.37
N ARG A 265 2.35 -7.77 17.59
CA ARG A 265 3.25 -7.18 18.57
C ARG A 265 4.30 -6.35 17.86
N TYR A 266 4.26 -5.05 18.12
CA TYR A 266 5.24 -4.07 17.66
C TYR A 266 6.21 -3.74 18.79
N ARG A 267 7.50 -3.72 18.51
CA ARG A 267 8.56 -3.29 19.43
C ARG A 267 9.52 -2.37 18.72
N ARG A 268 9.95 -1.31 19.40
CA ARG A 268 10.93 -0.35 18.90
C ARG A 268 11.77 0.18 20.06
N ASP A 269 13.08 0.06 19.95
CA ASP A 269 14.00 0.61 20.94
C ASP A 269 14.12 2.14 20.75
N GLY A 270 14.20 2.87 21.87
CA GLY A 270 14.46 4.30 21.88
C GLY A 270 13.43 5.15 21.13
N ALA A 271 12.15 4.78 21.15
CA ALA A 271 11.08 5.57 20.54
C ALA A 271 10.96 6.96 21.17
N ARG A 272 10.57 7.94 20.36
CA ARG A 272 10.33 9.31 20.80
C ARG A 272 9.00 9.80 20.29
N PHE A 273 8.15 10.21 21.21
CA PHE A 273 6.88 10.91 21.02
C PHE A 273 7.00 12.30 21.67
N LEU A 274 6.01 13.14 21.46
CA LEU A 274 6.00 14.48 22.05
C LEU A 274 6.03 14.42 23.58
N ASP A 275 5.32 13.47 24.18
CA ASP A 275 5.14 13.33 25.63
C ASP A 275 5.65 11.97 26.19
N ALA A 276 6.43 11.22 25.44
CA ALA A 276 7.03 9.96 25.90
C ALA A 276 8.33 9.65 25.16
N ALA A 277 9.28 9.04 25.87
CA ALA A 277 10.51 8.53 25.27
C ALA A 277 10.95 7.25 25.98
N GLY A 278 11.64 6.37 25.24
CA GLY A 278 12.13 5.08 25.72
C GLY A 278 11.66 3.94 24.82
N ASP A 279 11.87 2.71 25.29
CA ASP A 279 11.48 1.54 24.52
C ASP A 279 9.97 1.46 24.39
N GLU A 280 9.52 1.19 23.17
CA GLU A 280 8.12 1.09 22.79
C GLU A 280 7.74 -0.36 22.60
N ARG A 281 6.64 -0.76 23.22
CA ARG A 281 5.98 -2.04 23.01
C ARG A 281 4.49 -1.79 22.85
N ARG A 282 3.91 -2.25 21.73
CA ARG A 282 2.45 -2.21 21.51
C ARG A 282 1.94 -3.60 21.14
N ASP A 283 0.86 -3.96 21.77
CA ASP A 283 -0.04 -5.02 21.33
C ASP A 283 -1.13 -4.34 20.50
N VAL A 284 -1.24 -4.74 19.24
CA VAL A 284 -2.06 -4.11 18.19
C VAL A 284 -3.17 -5.08 17.82
N TYR A 285 -4.41 -4.64 17.86
CA TYR A 285 -5.60 -5.39 17.47
C TYR A 285 -6.29 -4.64 16.34
N ASP A 286 -6.47 -5.30 15.23
CA ASP A 286 -7.11 -4.74 14.05
C ASP A 286 -8.29 -5.60 13.59
N MET A 287 -9.30 -4.94 13.03
CA MET A 287 -10.42 -5.59 12.39
C MET A 287 -10.92 -4.74 11.22
N ARG A 288 -11.18 -5.40 10.08
CA ARG A 288 -11.67 -4.77 8.86
C ARG A 288 -12.82 -5.58 8.25
N TYR A 289 -13.82 -4.86 7.75
CA TYR A 289 -14.88 -5.42 6.90
C TYR A 289 -15.00 -4.59 5.62
N SER A 290 -14.92 -5.24 4.47
CA SER A 290 -14.99 -4.56 3.17
C SER A 290 -15.74 -5.38 2.14
N GLY A 291 -16.41 -4.71 1.22
CA GLY A 291 -17.17 -5.44 0.20
C GLY A 291 -17.83 -4.55 -0.84
N LYS A 292 -18.69 -5.21 -1.62
CA LYS A 292 -19.51 -4.57 -2.65
C LYS A 292 -20.92 -5.14 -2.63
N SER A 293 -21.90 -4.24 -2.79
CA SER A 293 -23.31 -4.60 -2.95
C SER A 293 -23.88 -3.82 -4.13
N GLY A 294 -24.10 -4.50 -5.25
CA GLY A 294 -24.48 -3.84 -6.51
C GLY A 294 -23.42 -2.82 -6.95
N ASN A 295 -23.81 -1.58 -7.06
CA ASN A 295 -22.94 -0.46 -7.44
C ASN A 295 -22.27 0.26 -6.25
N ALA A 296 -22.61 -0.13 -5.03
CA ALA A 296 -22.00 0.42 -3.82
C ALA A 296 -20.78 -0.41 -3.41
N ASP A 297 -19.75 0.26 -2.91
CA ASP A 297 -18.56 -0.35 -2.30
C ASP A 297 -18.30 0.29 -0.94
N PHE A 298 -17.72 -0.47 -0.03
CA PHE A 298 -17.38 -0.01 1.32
C PHE A 298 -16.15 -0.72 1.86
N ASP A 299 -15.47 -0.05 2.77
CA ASP A 299 -14.32 -0.53 3.50
C ASP A 299 -14.27 0.18 4.86
N VAL A 300 -14.28 -0.56 5.95
CA VAL A 300 -14.18 -0.04 7.31
C VAL A 300 -13.14 -0.85 8.06
N GLU A 301 -12.19 -0.16 8.69
CA GLU A 301 -11.09 -0.77 9.44
C GLU A 301 -10.90 -0.02 10.76
N GLY A 302 -10.71 -0.75 11.84
CA GLY A 302 -10.47 -0.21 13.17
C GLY A 302 -9.28 -0.87 13.84
N MET A 303 -8.48 -0.06 14.57
CA MET A 303 -7.29 -0.52 15.25
C MET A 303 -7.25 -0.01 16.69
N LEU A 304 -6.90 -0.90 17.61
CA LEU A 304 -6.61 -0.59 19.02
C LEU A 304 -5.15 -0.91 19.34
N GLN A 305 -4.51 -0.07 20.14
CA GLN A 305 -3.14 -0.28 20.58
C GLN A 305 -3.04 -0.11 22.08
N HIS A 306 -2.44 -1.11 22.72
CA HIS A 306 -2.15 -1.12 24.15
C HIS A 306 -0.68 -1.46 24.37
N GLY A 307 -0.09 -0.98 25.47
CA GLY A 307 1.30 -1.28 25.79
C GLY A 307 1.98 -0.18 26.58
N GLN A 308 3.23 0.11 26.23
CA GLN A 308 4.03 1.15 26.93
C GLN A 308 5.07 1.79 26.02
N VAL A 309 5.44 3.02 26.32
CA VAL A 309 6.61 3.75 25.81
C VAL A 309 7.37 4.32 27.00
N GLY A 310 8.56 3.81 27.26
CA GLY A 310 9.29 4.12 28.49
C GLY A 310 8.43 3.85 29.72
N ALA A 311 8.19 4.86 30.54
CA ALA A 311 7.36 4.75 31.76
C ALA A 311 5.85 4.96 31.51
N LYS A 312 5.43 5.36 30.31
CA LYS A 312 4.03 5.70 30.01
C LYS A 312 3.25 4.51 29.44
N ARG A 313 2.02 4.31 29.92
CA ARG A 313 1.09 3.31 29.36
C ARG A 313 0.46 3.82 28.08
N VAL A 314 0.48 3.02 27.04
CA VAL A 314 -0.19 3.31 25.77
C VAL A 314 -1.64 2.84 25.82
N SER A 315 -2.54 3.71 25.37
CA SER A 315 -3.93 3.39 25.05
C SER A 315 -4.39 4.30 23.91
N SER A 316 -4.36 3.78 22.70
CA SER A 316 -4.64 4.56 21.50
C SER A 316 -5.46 3.75 20.50
N TRP A 317 -6.12 4.45 19.57
CA TRP A 317 -7.04 3.83 18.62
C TRP A 317 -7.11 4.63 17.32
N ALA A 318 -7.49 3.95 16.25
CA ALA A 318 -7.83 4.57 14.97
C ALA A 318 -9.02 3.85 14.33
N ILE A 319 -9.72 4.58 13.48
CA ILE A 319 -10.75 4.06 12.59
C ILE A 319 -10.59 4.73 11.23
N GLY A 320 -10.73 3.96 10.14
CA GLY A 320 -10.75 4.46 8.78
C GLY A 320 -11.88 3.82 7.98
N SER A 321 -12.53 4.61 7.14
CA SER A 321 -13.59 4.10 6.27
C SER A 321 -13.57 4.78 4.90
N ILE A 322 -13.91 4.01 3.89
CA ILE A 322 -14.18 4.50 2.53
C ILE A 322 -15.49 3.88 2.08
N ALA A 323 -16.38 4.68 1.52
CA ALA A 323 -17.58 4.19 0.88
C ALA A 323 -17.80 4.92 -0.45
N GLY A 324 -18.48 4.28 -1.38
CA GLY A 324 -18.77 4.89 -2.66
C GLY A 324 -19.91 4.22 -3.42
N TYR A 325 -20.39 4.94 -4.41
CA TYR A 325 -21.40 4.46 -5.34
C TYR A 325 -21.00 4.79 -6.78
N THR A 326 -21.00 3.79 -7.65
CA THR A 326 -20.66 3.91 -9.07
C THR A 326 -21.92 3.94 -9.93
N PHE A 327 -22.12 5.01 -10.69
CA PHE A 327 -23.20 5.13 -11.65
C PHE A 327 -22.82 4.45 -12.97
N ALA A 328 -22.88 3.11 -12.97
CA ALA A 328 -22.35 2.28 -14.06
C ALA A 328 -23.02 2.51 -15.42
N ALA A 329 -24.30 2.92 -15.42
CA ALA A 329 -25.05 3.22 -16.64
C ALA A 329 -24.86 4.65 -17.18
N SER A 330 -24.18 5.51 -16.42
CA SER A 330 -23.96 6.93 -16.80
C SER A 330 -22.72 7.06 -17.67
N THR A 331 -22.73 8.10 -18.54
CA THR A 331 -21.54 8.51 -19.28
C THR A 331 -20.39 8.78 -18.33
N TRP A 332 -19.17 8.34 -18.69
CA TRP A 332 -17.95 8.42 -17.86
C TRP A 332 -17.97 7.58 -16.57
N THR A 333 -19.02 6.77 -16.34
CA THR A 333 -19.15 5.89 -15.17
C THR A 333 -18.71 6.55 -13.85
N PRO A 334 -19.31 7.70 -13.46
CA PRO A 334 -18.88 8.43 -12.29
C PRO A 334 -19.04 7.61 -11.01
N ARG A 335 -18.05 7.69 -10.13
CA ARG A 335 -18.13 7.16 -8.76
C ARG A 335 -18.06 8.33 -7.79
N VAL A 336 -19.09 8.48 -6.98
CA VAL A 336 -19.10 9.40 -5.82
C VAL A 336 -18.63 8.59 -4.62
N GLY A 337 -17.69 9.12 -3.86
CA GLY A 337 -17.12 8.46 -2.70
C GLY A 337 -16.95 9.40 -1.51
N VAL A 338 -16.87 8.83 -0.33
CA VAL A 338 -16.51 9.52 0.90
C VAL A 338 -15.50 8.68 1.68
N GLN A 339 -14.49 9.35 2.21
CA GLN A 339 -13.53 8.77 3.15
C GLN A 339 -13.66 9.49 4.48
N PHE A 340 -13.71 8.72 5.57
CA PHE A 340 -13.71 9.24 6.92
C PHE A 340 -12.71 8.48 7.76
N ASP A 341 -11.84 9.20 8.47
CA ASP A 341 -10.81 8.63 9.32
C ASP A 341 -10.72 9.39 10.63
N MET A 342 -10.36 8.68 11.70
CA MET A 342 -10.07 9.27 13.00
C MET A 342 -8.98 8.48 13.70
N ALA A 343 -8.05 9.20 14.34
CA ALA A 343 -7.01 8.60 15.18
C ALA A 343 -6.82 9.41 16.46
N SER A 344 -6.62 8.72 17.57
CA SER A 344 -6.43 9.34 18.88
C SER A 344 -5.13 10.13 18.96
N GLY A 345 -5.17 11.19 19.76
CA GLY A 345 -4.03 11.96 20.24
C GLY A 345 -3.92 11.91 21.77
N ASP A 346 -2.85 12.44 22.29
CA ASP A 346 -2.63 12.56 23.73
C ASP A 346 -3.37 13.80 24.28
N ARG A 347 -4.27 13.57 25.23
CA ARG A 347 -5.12 14.63 25.78
C ARG A 347 -4.44 15.43 26.90
N HIS A 348 -3.56 14.78 27.67
CA HIS A 348 -3.01 15.34 28.90
C HIS A 348 -1.52 15.04 28.97
N ALA A 349 -0.70 15.98 28.43
CA ALA A 349 0.74 15.89 28.54
C ALA A 349 1.19 15.83 30.01
N GLY A 350 2.20 15.03 30.29
CA GLY A 350 2.79 14.92 31.64
C GLY A 350 2.09 13.90 32.56
N ASP A 351 0.98 13.28 32.15
CA ASP A 351 0.38 12.17 32.91
C ASP A 351 1.08 10.83 32.63
N GLY A 352 0.66 9.75 33.29
CA GLY A 352 1.24 8.41 33.11
C GLY A 352 0.76 7.66 31.85
N LYS A 353 0.09 8.33 30.89
CA LYS A 353 -0.51 7.74 29.70
C LYS A 353 0.03 8.39 28.42
N LEU A 354 0.00 7.65 27.33
CA LEU A 354 0.25 8.13 25.99
C LEU A 354 -0.95 7.74 25.10
N GLY A 355 -1.74 8.73 24.71
CA GLY A 355 -2.93 8.56 23.86
C GLY A 355 -2.62 8.68 22.37
N THR A 356 -1.42 9.09 21.99
CA THR A 356 -1.04 9.26 20.58
C THR A 356 -0.99 7.93 19.85
N PHE A 357 -1.80 7.81 18.79
CA PHE A 357 -1.82 6.64 17.93
C PHE A 357 -0.52 6.55 17.11
N ASN A 358 0.07 5.35 17.04
CA ASN A 358 1.20 5.06 16.16
C ASN A 358 0.67 4.38 14.87
N PRO A 359 0.77 5.01 13.70
CA PRO A 359 0.27 4.43 12.45
C PRO A 359 1.15 3.29 11.91
N LEU A 360 2.13 2.81 12.66
CA LEU A 360 3.06 1.73 12.31
C LEU A 360 3.82 2.02 10.99
N PHE A 361 3.42 1.39 9.91
CA PHE A 361 4.01 1.51 8.58
C PHE A 361 3.01 2.08 7.56
N ALA A 362 2.23 3.09 7.96
CA ALA A 362 1.16 3.68 7.15
C ALA A 362 1.64 4.17 5.79
N ASN A 363 0.71 4.13 4.82
CA ASN A 363 0.91 4.77 3.52
C ASN A 363 0.84 6.29 3.67
N GLY A 364 1.92 6.96 3.29
CA GLY A 364 2.03 8.41 3.41
C GLY A 364 1.04 9.22 2.59
N TYR A 365 0.56 8.69 1.48
CA TYR A 365 -0.38 9.36 0.56
C TYR A 365 -1.84 8.95 0.80
N TYR A 366 -2.15 8.35 1.93
CA TYR A 366 -3.49 7.85 2.23
C TYR A 366 -4.52 8.98 2.38
N PHE A 367 -4.16 10.11 2.99
CA PHE A 367 -5.07 11.25 3.16
C PHE A 367 -5.04 12.17 1.94
N SER A 368 -3.90 12.78 1.67
CA SER A 368 -3.72 13.65 0.51
C SER A 368 -2.56 13.17 -0.36
N LEU A 369 -2.62 13.49 -1.64
CA LEU A 369 -1.57 13.16 -2.61
C LEU A 369 -0.22 13.82 -2.28
N ALA A 370 -0.24 14.89 -1.50
CA ALA A 370 0.96 15.59 -1.06
C ALA A 370 1.61 15.02 0.22
N GLY A 371 0.99 14.01 0.87
CA GLY A 371 1.53 13.42 2.08
C GLY A 371 1.72 14.38 3.26
N LEU A 372 0.92 15.45 3.36
CA LEU A 372 1.14 16.55 4.29
C LEU A 372 0.87 16.19 5.76
N THR A 373 -0.02 15.24 6.03
CA THR A 373 -0.44 14.86 7.39
C THR A 373 -0.31 13.37 7.62
N GLY A 374 0.05 12.99 8.86
CA GLY A 374 0.14 11.61 9.33
C GLY A 374 -1.14 11.11 9.99
N TYR A 375 -1.24 9.80 10.20
CA TYR A 375 -2.40 9.13 10.81
C TYR A 375 -2.30 9.13 12.35
N SER A 376 -2.25 10.32 12.96
CA SER A 376 -2.16 10.50 14.42
C SER A 376 -2.83 11.79 14.83
N ASN A 377 -3.57 11.78 15.92
CA ASN A 377 -4.32 12.94 16.41
C ASN A 377 -5.14 13.64 15.31
N LEU A 378 -5.87 12.87 14.53
CA LEU A 378 -6.54 13.33 13.32
C LEU A 378 -8.01 12.98 13.31
N ILE A 379 -8.83 13.87 12.77
CA ILE A 379 -10.16 13.62 12.22
C ILE A 379 -10.12 14.11 10.78
N HIS A 380 -10.57 13.28 9.85
CA HIS A 380 -10.50 13.54 8.41
C HIS A 380 -11.79 13.17 7.72
N LEU A 381 -12.28 14.03 6.85
CA LEU A 381 -13.43 13.80 5.97
C LEU A 381 -13.07 14.20 4.55
N LYS A 382 -13.27 13.30 3.56
CA LYS A 382 -12.89 13.53 2.16
C LYS A 382 -13.95 13.00 1.18
N PRO A 383 -14.97 13.79 0.81
CA PRO A 383 -15.77 13.51 -0.37
C PRO A 383 -14.94 13.57 -1.64
N SER A 384 -15.29 12.73 -2.61
CA SER A 384 -14.58 12.60 -3.89
C SER A 384 -15.50 12.22 -5.03
N VAL A 385 -15.08 12.56 -6.25
CA VAL A 385 -15.69 12.13 -7.49
C VAL A 385 -14.60 11.61 -8.41
N THR A 386 -14.79 10.39 -8.93
CA THR A 386 -13.93 9.81 -9.96
C THR A 386 -14.74 9.61 -11.23
N VAL A 387 -14.21 10.04 -12.37
CA VAL A 387 -14.81 9.85 -13.69
C VAL A 387 -13.80 9.17 -14.64
N LYS A 388 -14.32 8.45 -15.63
CA LYS A 388 -13.53 7.80 -16.70
C LYS A 388 -13.99 8.31 -18.06
N PRO A 389 -13.48 9.46 -18.52
CA PRO A 389 -13.89 10.04 -19.81
C PRO A 389 -13.67 9.10 -21.00
N VAL A 390 -12.57 8.35 -20.95
CA VAL A 390 -12.23 7.24 -21.86
C VAL A 390 -11.64 6.08 -21.05
N LYS A 391 -11.66 4.86 -21.59
CA LYS A 391 -11.21 3.65 -20.87
C LYS A 391 -9.83 3.77 -20.20
N PRO A 392 -8.77 4.32 -20.88
CA PRO A 392 -7.43 4.38 -20.28
C PRO A 392 -7.23 5.59 -19.34
N LEU A 393 -8.20 6.49 -19.19
CA LEU A 393 -8.06 7.73 -18.43
C LEU A 393 -9.03 7.76 -17.25
N SER A 394 -8.50 7.99 -16.05
CA SER A 394 -9.27 8.20 -14.82
C SER A 394 -8.93 9.56 -14.24
N VAL A 395 -9.92 10.33 -13.87
CA VAL A 395 -9.78 11.64 -13.21
C VAL A 395 -10.52 11.60 -11.90
N THR A 396 -9.80 11.88 -10.81
CA THR A 396 -10.37 11.94 -9.45
C THR A 396 -10.16 13.33 -8.88
N THR A 397 -11.22 13.94 -8.39
CA THR A 397 -11.19 15.16 -7.60
C THR A 397 -11.72 14.88 -6.20
N ALA A 398 -11.15 15.53 -5.19
CA ALA A 398 -11.60 15.40 -3.81
C ALA A 398 -11.38 16.68 -3.01
N LEU A 399 -12.23 16.86 -1.98
CA LEU A 399 -12.11 17.91 -0.98
C LEU A 399 -11.86 17.24 0.37
N GLY A 400 -10.75 17.53 1.03
CA GLY A 400 -10.43 16.98 2.33
C GLY A 400 -10.53 18.05 3.42
N MET A 401 -11.09 17.67 4.56
CA MET A 401 -11.22 18.53 5.76
C MET A 401 -10.55 17.80 6.92
N GLN A 402 -9.75 18.53 7.70
CA GLN A 402 -8.95 17.94 8.77
C GLN A 402 -9.05 18.71 10.07
N TRP A 403 -9.15 17.97 11.16
CA TRP A 403 -9.14 18.49 12.54
C TRP A 403 -8.21 17.63 13.39
N ARG A 404 -7.64 18.19 14.43
CA ARG A 404 -7.02 17.40 15.51
C ARG A 404 -8.11 16.71 16.32
N GLN A 405 -7.88 15.46 16.75
CA GLN A 405 -8.75 14.74 17.65
C GLN A 405 -8.73 15.40 19.06
N THR A 406 -7.57 15.89 19.48
CA THR A 406 -7.42 16.71 20.69
C THR A 406 -6.46 17.89 20.46
N THR A 407 -6.67 18.99 21.16
CA THR A 407 -5.76 20.14 21.13
C THR A 407 -4.54 19.95 22.03
N GLY A 408 -4.57 19.00 22.99
CA GLY A 408 -3.44 18.67 23.85
C GLY A 408 -2.21 18.14 23.09
N ASP A 409 -2.46 17.49 21.95
CA ASP A 409 -1.43 16.91 21.11
C ASP A 409 -1.19 17.71 19.83
N ALA A 410 -0.08 17.42 19.12
CA ALA A 410 0.32 18.13 17.90
C ALA A 410 -0.52 17.78 16.67
N VAL A 411 -0.41 18.57 15.62
CA VAL A 411 -0.63 18.13 14.23
C VAL A 411 0.59 17.31 13.83
N TYR A 412 0.38 16.11 13.27
CA TYR A 412 1.46 15.22 12.87
C TYR A 412 1.61 15.16 11.35
N VAL A 413 2.86 15.10 10.89
CA VAL A 413 3.22 14.77 9.51
C VAL A 413 3.58 13.28 9.39
N GLN A 414 3.89 12.81 8.18
CA GLN A 414 4.05 11.39 7.86
C GLN A 414 5.01 10.60 8.76
N SER A 415 6.14 11.17 9.14
CA SER A 415 7.15 10.52 9.98
C SER A 415 6.83 10.51 11.47
N MET A 416 5.59 10.74 11.87
CA MET A 416 5.20 10.98 13.29
C MET A 416 5.88 12.21 13.90
N ALA A 417 6.42 13.10 13.06
CA ALA A 417 6.94 14.37 13.56
C ALA A 417 5.77 15.34 13.83
N GLY A 418 5.70 15.86 15.05
CA GLY A 418 4.76 16.91 15.39
C GLY A 418 5.14 18.24 14.72
N VAL A 419 4.19 18.92 14.09
CA VAL A 419 4.38 20.28 13.61
C VAL A 419 4.66 21.19 14.82
N PRO A 420 5.80 21.89 14.85
CA PRO A 420 6.19 22.69 16.01
C PRO A 420 5.11 23.69 16.44
N ARG A 421 4.96 23.89 17.75
CA ARG A 421 4.02 24.86 18.35
C ARG A 421 2.53 24.59 18.09
N THR A 422 2.15 23.40 17.62
CA THR A 422 0.73 23.05 17.47
C THR A 422 0.16 22.37 18.71
N ALA A 423 0.94 21.63 19.49
CA ALA A 423 0.48 21.01 20.74
C ALA A 423 0.11 22.06 21.79
N GLY A 424 -1.04 21.89 22.43
CA GLY A 424 -1.57 22.83 23.45
C GLY A 424 -1.99 24.20 22.92
N GLN A 425 -1.89 24.44 21.61
CA GLN A 425 -2.14 25.74 20.99
C GLN A 425 -3.26 25.68 19.95
N GLY A 426 -3.98 26.81 19.79
CA GLY A 426 -4.97 27.00 18.74
C GLY A 426 -6.19 26.09 18.84
N SER A 427 -6.99 26.07 17.79
CA SER A 427 -8.22 25.29 17.70
C SER A 427 -7.96 23.86 17.19
N ARG A 428 -9.03 23.05 17.16
CA ARG A 428 -8.95 21.72 16.53
C ARG A 428 -8.83 21.79 15.01
N TRP A 429 -9.27 22.86 14.36
CA TRP A 429 -9.30 22.99 12.90
C TRP A 429 -7.90 23.06 12.30
N THR A 430 -7.49 21.98 11.60
CA THR A 430 -6.17 21.90 10.95
C THR A 430 -6.19 22.52 9.57
N GLY A 431 -7.29 22.37 8.82
CA GLY A 431 -7.45 22.97 7.49
C GLY A 431 -8.23 22.10 6.52
N ALA A 432 -8.32 22.58 5.29
CA ALA A 432 -8.96 21.88 4.20
C ALA A 432 -8.09 21.89 2.95
N TYR A 433 -8.26 20.89 2.09
CA TYR A 433 -7.57 20.85 0.82
C TYR A 433 -8.48 20.41 -0.32
N ALA A 434 -8.16 20.89 -1.51
CA ALA A 434 -8.66 20.38 -2.77
C ALA A 434 -7.52 19.58 -3.44
N GLN A 435 -7.86 18.47 -4.06
CA GLN A 435 -6.89 17.68 -4.83
C GLN A 435 -7.48 17.18 -6.14
N LEU A 436 -6.61 17.06 -7.13
CA LEU A 436 -6.87 16.47 -8.43
C LEU A 436 -5.82 15.39 -8.69
N ARG A 437 -6.28 14.24 -9.18
CA ARG A 437 -5.41 13.18 -9.72
C ARG A 437 -5.93 12.73 -11.06
N THR A 438 -5.04 12.63 -12.02
CA THR A 438 -5.29 12.05 -13.34
C THR A 438 -4.37 10.87 -13.52
N ASP A 439 -4.94 9.69 -13.83
CA ASP A 439 -4.18 8.48 -14.15
C ASP A 439 -4.47 8.08 -15.59
N TRP A 440 -3.43 7.87 -16.38
CA TRP A 440 -3.51 7.49 -17.77
C TRP A 440 -2.71 6.22 -18.05
N ILE A 441 -3.38 5.18 -18.54
CA ILE A 441 -2.77 3.97 -19.07
C ILE A 441 -2.38 4.26 -20.53
N VAL A 442 -1.14 4.69 -20.75
CA VAL A 442 -0.61 5.05 -22.08
C VAL A 442 -0.46 3.81 -22.96
N SER A 443 0.02 2.71 -22.35
CA SER A 443 0.12 1.38 -22.95
C SER A 443 0.09 0.30 -21.86
N PRO A 444 0.05 -1.00 -22.20
CA PRO A 444 0.13 -2.06 -21.18
C PRO A 444 1.36 -1.97 -20.27
N ASN A 445 2.41 -1.32 -20.74
CA ASN A 445 3.70 -1.20 -20.04
C ASN A 445 3.98 0.20 -19.49
N VAL A 446 3.18 1.21 -19.85
CA VAL A 446 3.44 2.62 -19.50
C VAL A 446 2.21 3.24 -18.88
N THR A 447 2.36 3.80 -17.69
CA THR A 447 1.34 4.63 -17.02
C THR A 447 1.89 6.00 -16.71
N ALA A 448 1.05 7.03 -16.81
CA ALA A 448 1.37 8.40 -16.43
C ALA A 448 0.35 8.90 -15.41
N SER A 449 0.76 9.75 -14.47
CA SER A 449 -0.16 10.45 -13.59
C SER A 449 0.24 11.89 -13.34
N LEU A 450 -0.78 12.72 -13.12
CA LEU A 450 -0.66 14.11 -12.72
C LEU A 450 -1.43 14.32 -11.40
N GLU A 451 -0.80 14.98 -10.45
CA GLU A 451 -1.35 15.25 -9.14
C GLU A 451 -1.21 16.72 -8.77
N ALA A 452 -2.25 17.31 -8.22
CA ALA A 452 -2.22 18.66 -7.68
C ALA A 452 -2.97 18.71 -6.35
N VAL A 453 -2.43 19.44 -5.36
CA VAL A 453 -3.07 19.67 -4.07
C VAL A 453 -2.90 21.13 -3.68
N HIS A 454 -4.00 21.76 -3.26
CA HIS A 454 -3.98 23.03 -2.56
C HIS A 454 -4.53 22.83 -1.15
N PHE A 455 -3.70 23.00 -0.13
CA PHE A 455 -4.08 22.93 1.27
C PHE A 455 -4.15 24.32 1.89
N ARG A 456 -5.34 24.70 2.38
CA ARG A 456 -5.57 25.93 3.13
C ARG A 456 -5.42 25.66 4.61
N ALA A 457 -4.41 26.26 5.24
CA ALA A 457 -4.15 26.11 6.66
C ALA A 457 -5.33 26.60 7.53
N GLY A 458 -5.68 25.79 8.51
CA GLY A 458 -6.65 26.13 9.56
C GLY A 458 -6.02 26.88 10.73
N ASP A 459 -6.83 27.15 11.76
CA ASP A 459 -6.42 27.96 12.91
C ASP A 459 -5.29 27.33 13.70
N SER A 460 -5.27 25.98 13.82
CA SER A 460 -4.19 25.28 14.54
C SER A 460 -2.82 25.49 13.91
N LEU A 461 -2.75 25.45 12.58
CA LEU A 461 -1.50 25.67 11.84
C LEU A 461 -1.14 27.15 11.81
N ARG A 462 -2.10 28.05 11.58
CA ARG A 462 -1.86 29.51 11.58
C ARG A 462 -1.37 30.02 12.92
N ALA A 463 -1.96 29.55 14.03
CA ALA A 463 -1.50 29.90 15.38
C ALA A 463 -0.04 29.45 15.65
N ALA A 464 0.42 28.40 14.99
CA ALA A 464 1.79 27.92 15.05
C ALA A 464 2.75 28.63 14.08
N GLY A 465 2.25 29.62 13.31
CA GLY A 465 3.01 30.33 12.29
C GLY A 465 3.06 29.61 10.94
N GLY A 466 2.22 28.58 10.75
CA GLY A 466 2.09 27.85 9.50
C GLY A 466 1.18 28.56 8.50
N GLY A 467 1.32 28.21 7.23
CA GLY A 467 0.57 28.72 6.09
C GLY A 467 -0.03 27.65 5.20
N SER A 468 -0.64 28.07 4.12
CA SER A 468 -1.17 27.18 3.09
C SER A 468 -0.04 26.51 2.31
N ALA A 469 -0.28 25.32 1.77
CA ALA A 469 0.69 24.55 1.02
C ALA A 469 0.13 24.17 -0.36
N ASN A 470 1.00 24.21 -1.37
CA ASN A 470 0.71 23.72 -2.72
C ASN A 470 1.63 22.56 -3.05
N TYR A 471 1.09 21.59 -3.75
CA TYR A 471 1.83 20.44 -4.24
C TYR A 471 1.46 20.16 -5.69
N LEU A 472 2.47 19.81 -6.49
CA LEU A 472 2.34 19.30 -7.84
C LEU A 472 3.21 18.03 -7.97
N GLY A 473 2.62 16.97 -8.47
CA GLY A 473 3.29 15.71 -8.78
C GLY A 473 3.05 15.29 -10.22
N MET A 474 4.09 14.84 -10.90
CA MET A 474 4.00 14.22 -12.23
C MET A 474 4.77 12.90 -12.18
N GLU A 475 4.17 11.83 -12.64
CA GLU A 475 4.78 10.50 -12.59
C GLU A 475 4.64 9.78 -13.92
N LEU A 476 5.73 9.13 -14.33
CA LEU A 476 5.76 8.19 -15.44
C LEU A 476 6.33 6.87 -14.93
N LYS A 477 5.58 5.79 -15.14
CA LYS A 477 6.03 4.42 -14.82
C LYS A 477 6.11 3.60 -16.09
N PHE A 478 7.22 2.94 -16.27
CA PHE A 478 7.42 1.87 -17.24
C PHE A 478 7.61 0.55 -16.48
N GLY A 479 6.98 -0.52 -16.95
CA GLY A 479 7.14 -1.87 -16.43
C GLY A 479 7.05 -2.91 -17.53
N TRP A 480 7.89 -3.91 -17.39
CA TRP A 480 7.96 -5.00 -18.36
C TRP A 480 8.25 -6.32 -17.66
#